data_a2eba97ea449fefa1ca919753ce7c03d
#
_entry.id   a2eba97ea449fefa1ca919753ce7c03d
#
_cell.length_a   1.000
_cell.length_b   1.000
_cell.length_c   1.000
_cell.angle_alpha   90.00
_cell.angle_beta   90.00
_cell.angle_gamma   90.00
#
_symmetry.space_group_name_H-M   'P 1'
#
loop_
_entity.id
_entity.type
_entity.pdbx_description
1 polymer ?
#
loop_
_entity_poly.entity_id
_entity_poly.type
_entity_poly.pdbx_seq_one_letter_code
_entity_poly.pdbx_strand_id
1 'polypeptide(L)'
;GRAQGARPRDPAELAAAWSARLDAAARDAPVLVPYVDAVRAVYDAVAGLPEPILAHRVHGDLHLGQLLRTTHGWLILDFEGEPSAPLHERRRPDSPMRDVAGMLRSFDYAAFFQLLSSDPRAFADDRTATSPLLWHAKEWTARNRDAFCDGYAVRAGVDPRRHGPVLRAFELDKAVYEVVYETRSRPGWVPIPLSSIKRLTAGATSGSSAG
;
A
#
# COMPACT_ATOMS: atom_id res chain seq x y z
N GLY A 1 7.21 -25.35 -8.21
CA GLY A 1 6.35 -25.41 -9.38
C GLY A 1 6.31 -24.03 -10.03
N ARG A 2 6.61 -23.95 -11.33
CA ARG A 2 6.42 -22.69 -12.09
C ARG A 2 4.94 -22.36 -12.04
N ALA A 3 4.60 -21.13 -11.65
CA ALA A 3 3.22 -20.64 -11.66
C ALA A 3 2.69 -20.74 -13.10
N GLN A 4 1.76 -21.68 -13.34
CA GLN A 4 1.07 -21.78 -14.61
C GLN A 4 0.24 -20.51 -14.81
N GLY A 5 0.52 -19.77 -15.89
CA GLY A 5 -0.20 -18.56 -16.26
C GLY A 5 0.43 -17.24 -15.86
N ALA A 6 1.66 -17.21 -15.35
CA ALA A 6 2.37 -15.96 -15.11
C ALA A 6 2.59 -15.21 -16.44
N ARG A 7 2.16 -13.93 -16.47
CA ARG A 7 2.36 -13.02 -17.61
C ARG A 7 3.26 -11.88 -17.16
N PRO A 8 4.29 -11.52 -17.92
CA PRO A 8 5.09 -10.34 -17.61
C PRO A 8 4.24 -9.08 -17.82
N ARG A 9 4.43 -8.09 -16.93
CA ARG A 9 3.90 -6.74 -17.08
C ARG A 9 5.05 -5.77 -17.29
N ASP A 10 4.84 -4.84 -18.20
CA ASP A 10 5.80 -3.76 -18.45
C ASP A 10 5.80 -2.79 -17.25
N PRO A 11 6.98 -2.56 -16.61
CA PRO A 11 7.10 -1.60 -15.52
C PRO A 11 6.68 -0.18 -15.92
N ALA A 12 6.98 0.26 -17.14
CA ALA A 12 6.62 1.59 -17.63
C ALA A 12 5.10 1.74 -17.78
N GLU A 13 4.40 0.73 -18.29
CA GLU A 13 2.93 0.74 -18.36
C GLU A 13 2.29 0.79 -16.99
N LEU A 14 2.84 0.07 -16.01
CA LEU A 14 2.36 0.10 -14.63
C LEU A 14 2.53 1.48 -14.01
N ALA A 15 3.73 2.06 -14.12
CA ALA A 15 4.04 3.38 -13.59
C ALA A 15 3.17 4.47 -14.23
N ALA A 16 2.94 4.40 -15.54
CA ALA A 16 2.03 5.32 -16.24
C ALA A 16 0.59 5.21 -15.72
N ALA A 17 0.10 3.99 -15.50
CA ALA A 17 -1.23 3.77 -14.95
C ALA A 17 -1.36 4.31 -13.51
N TRP A 18 -0.36 4.11 -12.66
CA TRP A 18 -0.34 4.69 -11.31
C TRP A 18 -0.29 6.21 -11.33
N SER A 19 0.53 6.81 -12.21
CA SER A 19 0.64 8.27 -12.37
C SER A 19 -0.68 8.89 -12.82
N ALA A 20 -1.38 8.26 -13.75
CA ALA A 20 -2.71 8.71 -14.18
C ALA A 20 -3.75 8.65 -13.04
N ARG A 21 -3.72 7.59 -12.19
CA ARG A 21 -4.57 7.51 -11.00
C ARG A 21 -4.22 8.56 -9.94
N LEU A 22 -2.93 8.82 -9.74
CA LEU A 22 -2.46 9.88 -8.83
C LEU A 22 -2.98 11.26 -9.27
N ASP A 23 -2.92 11.58 -10.56
CA ASP A 23 -3.42 12.85 -11.10
C ASP A 23 -4.94 12.98 -10.93
N ALA A 24 -5.68 11.90 -11.13
CA ALA A 24 -7.12 11.88 -10.86
C ALA A 24 -7.40 12.05 -9.36
N ALA A 25 -6.68 11.32 -8.51
CA ALA A 25 -6.83 11.39 -7.06
C ALA A 25 -6.51 12.78 -6.50
N ALA A 26 -5.48 13.46 -7.02
CA ALA A 26 -5.12 14.81 -6.60
C ALA A 26 -6.18 15.86 -6.97
N ARG A 27 -6.93 15.65 -8.06
CA ARG A 27 -8.11 16.48 -8.39
C ARG A 27 -9.27 16.25 -7.44
N ASP A 28 -9.51 14.99 -7.06
CA ASP A 28 -10.61 14.57 -6.20
C ASP A 28 -10.35 14.85 -4.71
N ALA A 29 -9.08 14.82 -4.30
CA ALA A 29 -8.62 15.05 -2.93
C ALA A 29 -7.40 15.99 -2.93
N PRO A 30 -7.60 17.32 -2.92
CA PRO A 30 -6.50 18.31 -3.01
C PRO A 30 -5.44 18.20 -1.90
N VAL A 31 -5.73 17.54 -0.80
CA VAL A 31 -4.78 17.24 0.27
C VAL A 31 -3.59 16.38 -0.22
N LEU A 32 -3.70 15.73 -1.37
CA LEU A 32 -2.62 14.98 -2.03
C LEU A 32 -1.63 15.87 -2.79
N VAL A 33 -2.02 17.08 -3.19
CA VAL A 33 -1.21 17.96 -4.06
C VAL A 33 0.23 18.13 -3.56
N PRO A 34 0.50 18.35 -2.27
CA PRO A 34 1.87 18.50 -1.76
C PRO A 34 2.75 17.24 -1.91
N TYR A 35 2.16 16.09 -2.18
CA TYR A 35 2.85 14.79 -2.24
C TYR A 35 3.01 14.26 -3.66
N VAL A 36 2.37 14.88 -4.66
CA VAL A 36 2.31 14.37 -6.04
C VAL A 36 3.69 14.10 -6.60
N ASP A 37 4.61 15.06 -6.53
CA ASP A 37 5.96 14.90 -7.10
C ASP A 37 6.75 13.79 -6.41
N ALA A 38 6.67 13.69 -5.09
CA ALA A 38 7.36 12.66 -4.33
C ALA A 38 6.81 11.25 -4.59
N VAL A 39 5.49 11.12 -4.76
CA VAL A 39 4.85 9.85 -5.14
C VAL A 39 5.22 9.48 -6.57
N ARG A 40 5.17 10.43 -7.50
CA ARG A 40 5.55 10.22 -8.90
C ARG A 40 6.99 9.74 -9.03
N ALA A 41 7.93 10.31 -8.28
CA ALA A 41 9.33 9.87 -8.27
C ALA A 41 9.48 8.38 -7.93
N VAL A 42 8.63 7.85 -7.04
CA VAL A 42 8.63 6.40 -6.75
C VAL A 42 8.08 5.58 -7.92
N TYR A 43 7.06 6.07 -8.61
CA TYR A 43 6.52 5.39 -9.80
C TYR A 43 7.53 5.41 -10.96
N ASP A 44 8.22 6.53 -11.16
CA ASP A 44 9.27 6.66 -12.17
C ASP A 44 10.44 5.72 -11.90
N ALA A 45 10.80 5.48 -10.65
CA ALA A 45 11.80 4.49 -10.29
C ALA A 45 11.39 3.06 -10.71
N VAL A 46 10.08 2.75 -10.69
CA VAL A 46 9.58 1.46 -11.23
C VAL A 46 9.61 1.46 -12.75
N ALA A 47 9.25 2.57 -13.40
CA ALA A 47 9.33 2.67 -14.87
C ALA A 47 10.73 2.39 -15.42
N GLY A 48 11.78 2.74 -14.66
CA GLY A 48 13.17 2.50 -14.99
C GLY A 48 13.69 1.08 -14.74
N LEU A 49 12.86 0.14 -14.26
CA LEU A 49 13.31 -1.22 -14.03
C LEU A 49 13.58 -1.95 -15.36
N PRO A 50 14.73 -2.67 -15.46
CA PRO A 50 15.11 -3.33 -16.71
C PRO A 50 14.32 -4.60 -17.01
N GLU A 51 13.71 -5.21 -15.98
CA GLU A 51 13.04 -6.50 -16.11
C GLU A 51 11.52 -6.38 -15.92
N PRO A 52 10.75 -7.15 -16.69
CA PRO A 52 9.30 -7.21 -16.51
C PRO A 52 8.91 -7.69 -15.11
N ILE A 53 7.81 -7.15 -14.60
CA ILE A 53 7.24 -7.56 -13.33
C ILE A 53 6.37 -8.80 -13.55
N LEU A 54 6.67 -9.89 -12.86
CA LEU A 54 5.87 -11.11 -12.94
C LEU A 54 4.48 -10.86 -12.37
N ALA A 55 3.46 -11.23 -13.12
CA ALA A 55 2.07 -11.14 -12.75
C ALA A 55 1.37 -12.50 -12.86
N HIS A 56 0.52 -12.80 -11.91
CA HIS A 56 -0.35 -13.97 -11.89
C HIS A 56 -1.71 -13.58 -11.29
N ARG A 57 -2.62 -14.54 -11.15
CA ARG A 57 -3.86 -14.27 -10.45
C ARG A 57 -3.56 -13.93 -8.99
N VAL A 58 -4.02 -12.78 -8.54
CA VAL A 58 -3.93 -12.28 -7.17
C VAL A 58 -5.32 -12.22 -6.55
N HIS A 59 -5.39 -12.01 -5.24
CA HIS A 59 -6.65 -11.72 -4.54
C HIS A 59 -7.22 -10.38 -5.03
N GLY A 60 -6.35 -9.36 -5.14
CA GLY A 60 -6.67 -8.05 -5.68
C GLY A 60 -7.23 -7.04 -4.68
N ASP A 61 -7.71 -7.50 -3.52
CA ASP A 61 -8.13 -6.66 -2.38
C ASP A 61 -7.84 -7.38 -1.05
N LEU A 62 -6.62 -7.92 -0.90
CA LEU A 62 -6.22 -8.63 0.32
C LEU A 62 -5.94 -7.65 1.45
N HIS A 63 -6.60 -7.87 2.59
CA HIS A 63 -6.39 -7.12 3.82
C HIS A 63 -6.81 -7.96 5.03
N LEU A 64 -6.54 -7.50 6.27
CA LEU A 64 -6.86 -8.24 7.50
C LEU A 64 -8.33 -8.64 7.60
N GLY A 65 -9.25 -7.83 7.09
CA GLY A 65 -10.69 -8.13 7.08
C GLY A 65 -11.09 -9.32 6.20
N GLN A 66 -10.20 -9.75 5.29
CA GLN A 66 -10.41 -10.92 4.44
C GLN A 66 -9.79 -12.21 5.03
N LEU A 67 -9.31 -12.14 6.27
CA LEU A 67 -8.71 -13.27 6.96
C LEU A 67 -9.61 -13.78 8.09
N LEU A 68 -9.95 -15.04 8.04
CA LEU A 68 -10.69 -15.72 9.10
C LEU A 68 -9.79 -16.72 9.82
N ARG A 69 -9.64 -16.55 11.14
CA ARG A 69 -8.97 -17.54 11.99
C ARG A 69 -9.91 -18.70 12.30
N THR A 70 -9.46 -19.92 12.03
CA THR A 70 -10.18 -21.14 12.34
C THR A 70 -9.35 -22.04 13.25
N THR A 71 -9.94 -23.14 13.73
CA THR A 71 -9.22 -24.19 14.47
C THR A 71 -8.15 -24.92 13.64
N HIS A 72 -8.27 -24.85 12.31
CA HIS A 72 -7.35 -25.51 11.37
C HIS A 72 -6.34 -24.57 10.72
N GLY A 73 -6.38 -23.26 11.05
CA GLY A 73 -5.49 -22.24 10.50
C GLY A 73 -6.23 -21.01 10.01
N TRP A 74 -5.67 -20.36 9.00
CA TRP A 74 -6.22 -19.16 8.41
C TRP A 74 -6.92 -19.48 7.09
N LEU A 75 -8.10 -18.88 6.88
CA LEU A 75 -8.80 -18.87 5.60
C LEU A 75 -8.74 -17.46 5.01
N ILE A 76 -8.53 -17.40 3.71
CA ILE A 76 -8.64 -16.16 2.92
C ILE A 76 -10.03 -16.18 2.27
N LEU A 77 -10.77 -15.09 2.43
CA LEU A 77 -12.14 -14.93 1.94
C LEU A 77 -12.16 -13.95 0.77
N ASP A 78 -13.28 -13.89 0.05
CA ASP A 78 -13.62 -12.84 -0.92
C ASP A 78 -12.61 -12.60 -2.04
N PHE A 79 -12.41 -13.63 -2.87
CA PHE A 79 -11.53 -13.57 -4.05
C PHE A 79 -12.14 -12.81 -5.26
N GLU A 80 -13.10 -11.91 -5.01
CA GLU A 80 -13.74 -11.14 -6.08
C GLU A 80 -12.88 -9.94 -6.54
N GLY A 81 -11.87 -9.55 -5.78
CA GLY A 81 -11.03 -8.39 -6.02
C GLY A 81 -11.69 -7.08 -5.58
N GLU A 82 -11.05 -5.94 -5.83
CA GLU A 82 -11.49 -4.61 -5.39
C GLU A 82 -12.88 -4.27 -5.94
N PRO A 83 -13.93 -4.12 -5.10
CA PRO A 83 -15.32 -3.93 -5.56
C PRO A 83 -15.51 -2.68 -6.43
N SER A 84 -14.72 -1.63 -6.23
CA SER A 84 -14.78 -0.39 -7.01
C SER A 84 -14.20 -0.52 -8.42
N ALA A 85 -13.43 -1.58 -8.69
CA ALA A 85 -12.85 -1.82 -10.01
C ALA A 85 -13.83 -2.58 -10.94
N PRO A 86 -13.83 -2.31 -12.24
CA PRO A 86 -14.59 -3.08 -13.23
C PRO A 86 -14.20 -4.57 -13.23
N LEU A 87 -15.16 -5.47 -13.51
CA LEU A 87 -14.97 -6.92 -13.42
C LEU A 87 -13.78 -7.44 -14.26
N HIS A 88 -13.55 -6.84 -15.45
CA HIS A 88 -12.42 -7.24 -16.31
C HIS A 88 -11.06 -6.87 -15.70
N GLU A 89 -10.99 -5.79 -14.93
CA GLU A 89 -9.78 -5.40 -14.21
C GLU A 89 -9.54 -6.28 -12.99
N ARG A 90 -10.58 -6.64 -12.24
CA ARG A 90 -10.47 -7.55 -11.07
C ARG A 90 -9.92 -8.91 -11.45
N ARG A 91 -10.17 -9.39 -12.68
CA ARG A 91 -9.69 -10.69 -13.19
C ARG A 91 -8.32 -10.62 -13.85
N ARG A 92 -7.77 -9.43 -14.05
CA ARG A 92 -6.48 -9.25 -14.71
C ARG A 92 -5.36 -9.75 -13.79
N PRO A 93 -4.41 -10.55 -14.30
CA PRO A 93 -3.22 -10.89 -13.55
C PRO A 93 -2.46 -9.63 -13.11
N ASP A 94 -1.97 -9.64 -11.88
CA ASP A 94 -1.15 -8.56 -11.32
C ASP A 94 0.01 -9.12 -10.51
N SER A 95 0.93 -8.26 -10.07
CA SER A 95 2.03 -8.66 -9.22
C SER A 95 1.52 -9.11 -7.85
N PRO A 96 2.09 -10.18 -7.25
CA PRO A 96 1.80 -10.55 -5.87
C PRO A 96 2.08 -9.44 -4.87
N MET A 97 2.93 -8.47 -5.24
CA MET A 97 3.22 -7.30 -4.40
C MET A 97 1.98 -6.42 -4.18
N ARG A 98 0.96 -6.51 -5.03
CA ARG A 98 -0.34 -5.86 -4.80
C ARG A 98 -1.02 -6.36 -3.52
N ASP A 99 -1.11 -7.69 -3.36
CA ASP A 99 -1.72 -8.30 -2.17
C ASP A 99 -0.86 -8.10 -0.92
N VAL A 100 0.46 -8.19 -1.07
CA VAL A 100 1.41 -7.85 0.00
C VAL A 100 1.20 -6.41 0.45
N ALA A 101 1.15 -5.45 -0.47
CA ALA A 101 0.90 -4.04 -0.15
C ALA A 101 -0.44 -3.85 0.58
N GLY A 102 -1.51 -4.50 0.12
CA GLY A 102 -2.83 -4.45 0.78
C GLY A 102 -2.76 -4.93 2.23
N MET A 103 -2.08 -6.06 2.48
CA MET A 103 -1.85 -6.55 3.84
C MET A 103 -1.04 -5.57 4.68
N LEU A 104 0.06 -5.05 4.17
CA LEU A 104 0.88 -4.08 4.89
C LEU A 104 0.09 -2.81 5.23
N ARG A 105 -0.75 -2.32 4.32
CA ARG A 105 -1.65 -1.20 4.54
C ARG A 105 -2.69 -1.50 5.62
N SER A 106 -3.22 -2.70 5.66
CA SER A 106 -4.24 -3.08 6.64
C SER A 106 -3.71 -3.12 8.08
N PHE A 107 -2.40 -3.36 8.30
CA PHE A 107 -1.79 -3.21 9.63
C PHE A 107 -1.75 -1.73 10.06
N ASP A 108 -1.46 -0.79 9.15
CA ASP A 108 -1.54 0.63 9.44
C ASP A 108 -2.96 0.99 9.92
N TYR A 109 -4.00 0.55 9.19
CA TYR A 109 -5.39 0.79 9.60
C TYR A 109 -5.75 0.17 10.93
N ALA A 110 -5.34 -1.08 11.20
CA ALA A 110 -5.66 -1.76 12.46
C ALA A 110 -5.09 -1.02 13.67
N ALA A 111 -3.86 -0.52 13.58
CA ALA A 111 -3.22 0.23 14.67
C ALA A 111 -3.85 1.62 14.86
N PHE A 112 -4.02 2.34 13.76
CA PHE A 112 -4.47 3.73 13.83
C PHE A 112 -5.98 3.89 14.02
N PHE A 113 -6.78 2.90 13.64
CA PHE A 113 -8.20 2.87 14.00
C PHE A 113 -8.41 2.92 15.49
N GLN A 114 -7.68 2.11 16.25
CA GLN A 114 -7.76 2.11 17.72
C GLN A 114 -7.32 3.45 18.30
N LEU A 115 -6.26 4.04 17.75
CA LEU A 115 -5.75 5.33 18.18
C LEU A 115 -6.79 6.45 17.95
N LEU A 116 -7.36 6.55 16.75
CA LEU A 116 -8.38 7.55 16.42
C LEU A 116 -9.68 7.36 17.21
N SER A 117 -10.03 6.12 17.51
CA SER A 117 -11.22 5.82 18.36
C SER A 117 -11.02 6.27 19.79
N SER A 118 -9.77 6.26 20.28
CA SER A 118 -9.41 6.68 21.65
C SER A 118 -9.12 8.18 21.74
N ASP A 119 -8.49 8.75 20.71
CA ASP A 119 -8.15 10.16 20.61
C ASP A 119 -8.31 10.65 19.15
N PRO A 120 -9.47 11.26 18.82
CA PRO A 120 -9.71 11.80 17.46
C PRO A 120 -8.71 12.88 17.03
N ARG A 121 -7.94 13.46 17.95
CA ARG A 121 -6.92 14.47 17.67
C ARG A 121 -5.52 13.89 17.53
N ALA A 122 -5.35 12.57 17.62
CA ALA A 122 -4.05 11.91 17.59
C ALA A 122 -3.15 12.26 16.38
N PHE A 123 -3.71 12.86 15.33
CA PHE A 123 -2.99 13.33 14.14
C PHE A 123 -3.11 14.84 13.90
N ALA A 124 -3.84 15.58 14.77
CA ALA A 124 -4.18 16.97 14.51
C ALA A 124 -3.04 17.95 14.83
N ASP A 125 -2.05 17.53 15.62
CA ASP A 125 -1.00 18.41 16.11
C ASP A 125 0.39 17.79 15.92
N ASP A 126 1.37 18.61 15.52
CA ASP A 126 2.78 18.25 15.47
C ASP A 126 3.32 17.82 16.87
N ARG A 127 2.61 18.23 17.93
CA ARG A 127 2.84 17.83 19.33
C ARG A 127 2.48 16.36 19.61
N THR A 128 1.64 15.74 18.77
CA THR A 128 1.28 14.31 18.91
C THR A 128 2.40 13.37 18.46
N ALA A 129 3.44 13.89 17.79
CA ALA A 129 4.63 13.11 17.45
C ALA A 129 5.30 12.49 18.69
N THR A 130 5.04 13.03 19.89
CA THR A 130 5.54 12.54 21.18
C THR A 130 4.54 11.70 21.97
N SER A 131 3.32 11.46 21.42
CA SER A 131 2.33 10.63 22.11
C SER A 131 2.83 9.18 22.26
N PRO A 132 2.88 8.63 23.49
CA PRO A 132 3.23 7.22 23.71
C PRO A 132 2.32 6.26 22.94
N LEU A 133 1.03 6.59 22.81
CA LEU A 133 0.06 5.77 22.06
C LEU A 133 0.38 5.74 20.57
N LEU A 134 0.75 6.87 19.99
CA LEU A 134 1.17 6.93 18.58
C LEU A 134 2.47 6.15 18.37
N TRP A 135 3.42 6.24 19.30
CA TRP A 135 4.64 5.45 19.26
C TRP A 135 4.34 3.94 19.30
N HIS A 136 3.51 3.50 20.22
CA HIS A 136 3.09 2.09 20.33
C HIS A 136 2.36 1.60 19.09
N ALA A 137 1.48 2.43 18.50
CA ALA A 137 0.78 2.09 17.26
C ALA A 137 1.77 1.88 16.10
N LYS A 138 2.74 2.78 15.95
CA LYS A 138 3.80 2.68 14.93
C LYS A 138 4.67 1.44 15.14
N GLU A 139 5.09 1.17 16.38
CA GLU A 139 5.90 0.00 16.71
C GLU A 139 5.13 -1.31 16.44
N TRP A 140 3.87 -1.37 16.87
CA TRP A 140 3.01 -2.52 16.61
C TRP A 140 2.86 -2.77 15.10
N THR A 141 2.62 -1.71 14.34
CA THR A 141 2.52 -1.79 12.88
C THR A 141 3.82 -2.32 12.28
N ALA A 142 4.96 -1.75 12.64
CA ALA A 142 6.27 -2.17 12.11
C ALA A 142 6.53 -3.66 12.38
N ARG A 143 6.34 -4.12 13.61
CA ARG A 143 6.52 -5.53 14.01
C ARG A 143 5.61 -6.48 13.21
N ASN A 144 4.34 -6.12 13.02
CA ASN A 144 3.41 -6.98 12.28
C ASN A 144 3.72 -6.99 10.79
N ARG A 145 4.13 -5.87 10.21
CA ARG A 145 4.61 -5.79 8.82
C ARG A 145 5.83 -6.68 8.61
N ASP A 146 6.82 -6.62 9.51
CA ASP A 146 8.01 -7.44 9.43
C ASP A 146 7.67 -8.94 9.59
N ALA A 147 6.89 -9.30 10.60
CA ALA A 147 6.47 -10.68 10.82
C ALA A 147 5.69 -11.25 9.61
N PHE A 148 4.83 -10.44 8.98
CA PHE A 148 4.14 -10.83 7.76
C PHE A 148 5.12 -11.05 6.60
N CYS A 149 6.07 -10.13 6.39
CA CYS A 149 7.08 -10.27 5.34
C CYS A 149 7.98 -11.49 5.56
N ASP A 150 8.37 -11.76 6.80
CA ASP A 150 9.17 -12.95 7.16
C ASP A 150 8.40 -14.24 6.88
N GLY A 151 7.14 -14.31 7.31
CA GLY A 151 6.27 -15.46 7.03
C GLY A 151 6.03 -15.66 5.52
N TYR A 152 5.84 -14.57 4.79
CA TYR A 152 5.73 -14.59 3.34
C TYR A 152 7.00 -15.13 2.69
N ALA A 153 8.18 -14.64 3.12
CA ALA A 153 9.48 -15.07 2.60
C ALA A 153 9.70 -16.57 2.78
N VAL A 154 9.38 -17.10 3.97
CA VAL A 154 9.48 -18.53 4.25
C VAL A 154 8.60 -19.35 3.30
N ARG A 155 7.40 -18.88 3.00
CA ARG A 155 6.42 -19.62 2.22
C ARG A 155 6.58 -19.47 0.71
N ALA A 156 6.89 -18.25 0.26
CA ALA A 156 7.06 -17.90 -1.16
C ALA A 156 8.48 -18.14 -1.68
N GLY A 157 9.45 -18.31 -0.78
CA GLY A 157 10.87 -18.44 -1.14
C GLY A 157 11.53 -17.12 -1.55
N VAL A 158 10.81 -15.99 -1.45
CA VAL A 158 11.29 -14.65 -1.80
C VAL A 158 10.79 -13.66 -0.76
N ASP A 159 11.69 -12.88 -0.18
CA ASP A 159 11.33 -11.78 0.70
C ASP A 159 10.71 -10.63 -0.11
N PRO A 160 9.47 -10.22 0.17
CA PRO A 160 8.80 -9.16 -0.57
C PRO A 160 9.53 -7.81 -0.48
N ARG A 161 10.27 -7.57 0.60
CA ARG A 161 11.08 -6.35 0.80
C ARG A 161 12.21 -6.21 -0.23
N ARG A 162 12.66 -7.31 -0.86
CA ARG A 162 13.62 -7.28 -1.98
C ARG A 162 13.06 -6.67 -3.26
N HIS A 163 11.73 -6.65 -3.39
CA HIS A 163 11.04 -5.95 -4.48
C HIS A 163 10.76 -4.47 -4.11
N GLY A 164 11.68 -3.84 -3.39
CA GLY A 164 11.52 -2.54 -2.73
C GLY A 164 10.80 -1.46 -3.56
N PRO A 165 11.25 -1.12 -4.77
CA PRO A 165 10.58 -0.11 -5.60
C PRO A 165 9.15 -0.51 -5.96
N VAL A 166 8.94 -1.76 -6.38
CA VAL A 166 7.63 -2.27 -6.81
C VAL A 166 6.65 -2.36 -5.63
N LEU A 167 7.08 -2.93 -4.50
CA LEU A 167 6.26 -3.02 -3.30
C LEU A 167 5.86 -1.62 -2.80
N ARG A 168 6.82 -0.69 -2.75
CA ARG A 168 6.60 0.70 -2.35
C ARG A 168 5.58 1.40 -3.25
N ALA A 169 5.66 1.19 -4.57
CA ALA A 169 4.73 1.78 -5.51
C ALA A 169 3.30 1.23 -5.34
N PHE A 170 3.13 -0.08 -5.10
CA PHE A 170 1.82 -0.65 -4.78
C PHE A 170 1.25 -0.13 -3.45
N GLU A 171 2.09 0.01 -2.42
CA GLU A 171 1.65 0.62 -1.15
C GLU A 171 1.20 2.08 -1.34
N LEU A 172 1.93 2.85 -2.15
CA LEU A 172 1.56 4.24 -2.47
C LEU A 172 0.28 4.32 -3.29
N ASP A 173 0.12 3.47 -4.31
CA ASP A 173 -1.09 3.43 -5.13
C ASP A 173 -2.34 3.13 -4.26
N LYS A 174 -2.23 2.16 -3.34
CA LYS A 174 -3.32 1.86 -2.40
C LYS A 174 -3.55 3.03 -1.42
N ALA A 175 -2.49 3.66 -0.89
CA ALA A 175 -2.61 4.79 0.01
C ALA A 175 -3.25 6.02 -0.67
N VAL A 176 -2.91 6.29 -1.93
CA VAL A 176 -3.54 7.35 -2.75
C VAL A 176 -5.04 7.09 -2.93
N TYR A 177 -5.40 5.85 -3.28
CA TYR A 177 -6.80 5.43 -3.37
C TYR A 177 -7.53 5.63 -2.03
N GLU A 178 -6.92 5.21 -0.92
CA GLU A 178 -7.48 5.34 0.42
C GLU A 178 -7.71 6.80 0.81
N VAL A 179 -6.81 7.75 0.44
CA VAL A 179 -7.03 9.18 0.70
C VAL A 179 -8.32 9.67 0.04
N VAL A 180 -8.56 9.30 -1.21
CA VAL A 180 -9.81 9.67 -1.93
C VAL A 180 -11.02 9.05 -1.25
N TYR A 181 -10.95 7.76 -0.92
CA TYR A 181 -12.03 7.04 -0.26
C TYR A 181 -12.38 7.66 1.10
N GLU A 182 -11.36 7.91 1.95
CA GLU A 182 -11.57 8.49 3.28
C GLU A 182 -12.05 9.95 3.20
N THR A 183 -11.56 10.73 2.24
CA THR A 183 -12.04 12.11 2.03
C THR A 183 -13.55 12.14 1.79
N ARG A 184 -14.08 11.14 1.08
CA ARG A 184 -15.51 11.05 0.75
C ARG A 184 -16.34 10.40 1.86
N SER A 185 -15.80 9.39 2.51
CA SER A 185 -16.57 8.50 3.40
C SER A 185 -16.31 8.78 4.88
N ARG A 186 -15.07 9.07 5.26
CA ARG A 186 -14.63 9.23 6.66
C ARG A 186 -13.50 10.25 6.77
N PRO A 187 -13.77 11.57 6.59
CA PRO A 187 -12.72 12.59 6.53
C PRO A 187 -11.74 12.60 7.71
N GLY A 188 -12.19 12.22 8.90
CA GLY A 188 -11.33 12.08 10.09
C GLY A 188 -10.26 10.98 9.98
N TRP A 189 -10.36 10.09 8.98
CA TRP A 189 -9.40 9.00 8.77
C TRP A 189 -8.34 9.30 7.71
N VAL A 190 -8.49 10.38 6.96
CA VAL A 190 -7.51 10.85 5.97
C VAL A 190 -6.07 10.90 6.50
N PRO A 191 -5.80 11.26 7.77
CA PRO A 191 -4.45 11.23 8.31
C PRO A 191 -3.76 9.86 8.26
N ILE A 192 -4.51 8.74 8.28
CA ILE A 192 -3.93 7.38 8.21
C ILE A 192 -3.18 7.18 6.89
N PRO A 193 -3.83 7.23 5.71
CA PRO A 193 -3.13 7.06 4.44
C PRO A 193 -2.11 8.17 4.17
N LEU A 194 -2.34 9.41 4.60
CA LEU A 194 -1.36 10.49 4.45
C LEU A 194 -0.07 10.23 5.24
N SER A 195 -0.16 9.68 6.46
CA SER A 195 1.04 9.33 7.25
C SER A 195 1.87 8.27 6.54
N SER A 196 1.23 7.34 5.83
CA SER A 196 1.91 6.32 5.06
C SER A 196 2.54 6.87 3.80
N ILE A 197 1.86 7.80 3.09
CA ILE A 197 2.46 8.50 1.95
C ILE A 197 3.73 9.22 2.39
N LYS A 198 3.67 9.99 3.49
CA LYS A 198 4.86 10.66 4.06
C LYS A 198 6.00 9.68 4.34
N ARG A 199 5.72 8.57 5.00
CA ARG A 199 6.71 7.53 5.32
C ARG A 199 7.31 6.90 4.06
N LEU A 200 6.48 6.56 3.09
CA LEU A 200 6.91 5.87 1.87
C LEU A 200 7.68 6.78 0.90
N THR A 201 7.48 8.09 0.97
CA THR A 201 8.17 9.07 0.14
C THR A 201 9.42 9.68 0.80
N ALA A 202 9.64 9.49 2.10
CA ALA A 202 10.72 10.10 2.88
C ALA A 202 12.14 9.82 2.36
N GLY A 203 12.35 8.85 1.49
CA GLY A 203 13.65 8.57 0.85
C GLY A 203 13.77 9.02 -0.61
N ALA A 204 12.68 9.53 -1.22
CA ALA A 204 12.67 9.88 -2.64
C ALA A 204 13.21 11.30 -2.92
N THR A 205 13.24 12.16 -1.90
CA THR A 205 13.64 13.57 -2.03
C THR A 205 15.15 13.82 -1.88
N SER A 206 15.92 12.81 -1.48
CA SER A 206 17.36 12.96 -1.21
C SER A 206 18.27 12.85 -2.45
N GLY A 207 17.72 12.61 -3.63
CA GLY A 207 18.47 12.34 -4.88
C GLY A 207 18.61 13.52 -5.84
N SER A 208 17.98 14.69 -5.58
CA SER A 208 17.90 15.79 -6.55
C SER A 208 18.80 17.01 -6.27
N SER A 209 19.78 16.90 -5.38
CA SER A 209 20.69 18.04 -5.09
C SER A 209 22.17 17.65 -5.17
N ALA A 210 22.56 16.93 -6.22
CA ALA A 210 23.96 16.77 -6.60
C ALA A 210 24.04 16.70 -8.13
N GLY A 211 24.11 17.84 -8.75
CA GLY A 211 24.34 18.04 -10.18
C GLY A 211 24.64 19.50 -10.44
#